data_0dde4b7dbb087e8d41261b38e8a7a981
#
_entry.id   0dde4b7dbb087e8d41261b38e8a7a981
#
_cell.length_a   1.000
_cell.length_b   1.000
_cell.length_c   1.000
_cell.angle_alpha   90.00
_cell.angle_beta   90.00
_cell.angle_gamma   90.00
#
_symmetry.space_group_name_H-M   'P 1'
#
loop_
_entity.id
_entity.type
_entity.pdbx_description
1 polymer ?
#
loop_
_entity_poly.entity_id
_entity_poly.type
_entity_poly.pdbx_seq_one_letter_code
_entity_poly.pdbx_strand_id
1 'polypeptide(L)'
;MIDFGVTHNTSRMIYAHPPGAYLWRNVLLDMLSYAKSKGPQFSWYTMERLADFMNRRLQVTWSQSLDAATGQTVFTASHPQSLQEMVWRLPKSRFAQAPVIESGSATVDGTDARFWLVVAQGGTRLVFRS
;
A
#
# COMPACT_ATOMS: atom_id res chain seq x y z
N MET A 1 -10.26 -4.79 16.17
CA MET A 1 -10.27 -5.16 14.73
C MET A 1 -9.50 -4.15 13.89
N ILE A 2 -9.80 -2.85 13.93
CA ILE A 2 -9.10 -1.80 13.17
C ILE A 2 -7.62 -1.74 13.55
N ASP A 3 -7.29 -1.62 14.84
CA ASP A 3 -5.89 -1.61 15.30
C ASP A 3 -5.12 -2.86 14.91
N PHE A 4 -5.77 -4.03 14.98
CA PHE A 4 -5.16 -5.26 14.48
C PHE A 4 -4.83 -5.18 12.98
N GLY A 5 -5.77 -4.66 12.17
CA GLY A 5 -5.54 -4.46 10.74
C GLY A 5 -4.35 -3.54 10.47
N VAL A 6 -4.28 -2.41 11.18
CA VAL A 6 -3.16 -1.44 11.07
C VAL A 6 -1.85 -2.07 11.54
N THR A 7 -1.82 -2.69 12.72
CA THR A 7 -0.60 -3.29 13.29
C THR A 7 -0.03 -4.41 12.42
N HIS A 8 -0.90 -5.25 11.87
CA HIS A 8 -0.51 -6.42 11.08
C HIS A 8 -0.54 -6.21 9.57
N ASN A 9 -0.91 -5.00 9.11
CA ASN A 9 -1.07 -4.67 7.69
C ASN A 9 -1.97 -5.67 6.95
N THR A 10 -3.12 -5.97 7.53
CA THR A 10 -4.10 -6.90 6.96
C THR A 10 -5.38 -6.19 6.59
N SER A 11 -6.02 -6.62 5.51
CA SER A 11 -7.39 -6.21 5.20
C SER A 11 -8.40 -6.97 6.07
N ARG A 12 -9.50 -6.30 6.40
CA ARG A 12 -10.63 -6.88 7.13
C ARG A 12 -11.92 -6.53 6.42
N MET A 13 -12.76 -7.52 6.24
CA MET A 13 -14.10 -7.30 5.70
C MET A 13 -15.07 -7.04 6.85
N ILE A 14 -15.88 -5.99 6.68
CA ILE A 14 -17.00 -5.67 7.55
C ILE A 14 -18.26 -5.91 6.73
N TYR A 15 -19.12 -6.77 7.26
CA TYR A 15 -20.36 -7.14 6.63
C TYR A 15 -21.52 -6.97 7.61
N ALA A 16 -22.59 -6.36 7.15
CA ALA A 16 -23.84 -6.25 7.90
C ALA A 16 -25.04 -6.49 6.98
N HIS A 17 -26.03 -7.23 7.46
CA HIS A 17 -27.31 -7.32 6.78
C HIS A 17 -28.10 -6.03 6.94
N PRO A 18 -28.77 -5.53 5.91
CA PRO A 18 -29.54 -4.29 5.97
C PRO A 18 -30.49 -4.18 7.17
N PRO A 19 -31.28 -5.21 7.52
CA PRO A 19 -32.14 -5.16 8.70
C PRO A 19 -31.38 -5.00 10.02
N GLY A 20 -30.18 -5.58 10.13
CA GLY A 20 -29.33 -5.45 11.32
C GLY A 20 -28.58 -4.14 11.37
N ALA A 21 -28.26 -3.53 10.22
CA ALA A 21 -27.49 -2.29 10.15
C ALA A 21 -28.18 -1.13 10.90
N TYR A 22 -29.50 -1.06 10.90
CA TYR A 22 -30.24 -0.05 11.65
C TYR A 22 -30.01 -0.18 13.16
N LEU A 23 -30.05 -1.39 13.71
CA LEU A 23 -29.83 -1.65 15.12
C LEU A 23 -28.39 -1.32 15.57
N TRP A 24 -27.42 -1.48 14.68
CA TRP A 24 -26.00 -1.27 14.91
C TRP A 24 -25.49 0.08 14.42
N ARG A 25 -26.39 0.99 14.01
CA ARG A 25 -26.02 2.27 13.38
C ARG A 25 -24.97 3.04 14.18
N ASN A 26 -25.17 3.22 15.48
CA ASN A 26 -24.24 4.01 16.28
C ASN A 26 -22.88 3.32 16.39
N VAL A 27 -22.86 2.01 16.61
CA VAL A 27 -21.62 1.22 16.65
C VAL A 27 -20.86 1.28 15.33
N LEU A 28 -21.57 1.24 14.19
CA LEU A 28 -20.97 1.38 12.87
C LEU A 28 -20.40 2.79 12.67
N LEU A 29 -21.10 3.85 13.08
CA LEU A 29 -20.63 5.23 12.99
C LEU A 29 -19.39 5.46 13.87
N ASP A 30 -19.37 4.95 15.10
CA ASP A 30 -18.22 5.04 15.99
C ASP A 30 -17.01 4.31 15.40
N MET A 31 -17.23 3.14 14.83
CA MET A 31 -16.19 2.35 14.16
C MET A 31 -15.64 3.09 12.93
N LEU A 32 -16.50 3.70 12.11
CA LEU A 32 -16.10 4.49 10.95
C LEU A 32 -15.30 5.73 11.38
N SER A 33 -15.74 6.42 12.42
CA SER A 33 -15.06 7.59 12.98
C SER A 33 -13.69 7.21 13.53
N TYR A 34 -13.61 6.10 14.25
CA TYR A 34 -12.34 5.58 14.77
C TYR A 34 -11.38 5.17 13.63
N ALA A 35 -11.87 4.47 12.61
CA ALA A 35 -11.06 4.13 11.44
C ALA A 35 -10.52 5.38 10.73
N LYS A 36 -11.37 6.42 10.57
CA LYS A 36 -10.98 7.70 9.98
C LYS A 36 -9.87 8.39 10.79
N SER A 37 -9.86 8.27 12.12
CA SER A 37 -8.82 8.84 12.98
C SER A 37 -7.44 8.23 12.76
N LYS A 38 -7.34 7.04 12.14
CA LYS A 38 -6.05 6.41 11.78
C LYS A 38 -5.36 7.08 10.57
N GLY A 39 -6.04 8.01 9.90
CA GLY A 39 -5.47 8.77 8.78
C GLY A 39 -4.99 7.85 7.65
N PRO A 40 -3.80 8.08 7.10
CA PRO A 40 -3.28 7.34 5.95
C PRO A 40 -2.97 5.85 6.24
N GLN A 41 -2.99 5.44 7.52
CA GLN A 41 -2.78 4.05 7.90
C GLN A 41 -4.00 3.16 7.62
N PHE A 42 -5.15 3.75 7.28
CA PHE A 42 -6.40 3.05 7.05
C PHE A 42 -7.13 3.59 5.81
N SER A 43 -7.55 2.69 4.92
CA SER A 43 -8.34 3.04 3.75
C SER A 43 -9.57 2.14 3.65
N TRP A 44 -10.67 2.72 3.21
CA TRP A 44 -11.92 2.00 2.93
C TRP A 44 -11.96 1.55 1.48
N TYR A 45 -12.27 0.27 1.27
CA TYR A 45 -12.48 -0.31 -0.04
C TYR A 45 -13.84 -0.98 -0.10
N THR A 46 -14.53 -0.82 -1.22
CA THR A 46 -15.63 -1.73 -1.56
C THR A 46 -15.04 -3.10 -1.92
N MET A 47 -15.85 -4.15 -1.87
CA MET A 47 -15.40 -5.50 -2.29
C MET A 47 -14.95 -5.51 -3.75
N GLU A 48 -15.67 -4.81 -4.62
CA GLU A 48 -15.31 -4.65 -6.04
C GLU A 48 -13.92 -4.00 -6.18
N ARG A 49 -13.71 -2.84 -5.53
CA ARG A 49 -12.41 -2.15 -5.58
C ARG A 49 -11.27 -2.99 -5.01
N LEU A 50 -11.53 -3.77 -3.96
CA LEU A 50 -10.54 -4.68 -3.40
C LEU A 50 -10.22 -5.81 -4.38
N ALA A 51 -11.23 -6.41 -5.02
CA ALA A 51 -11.05 -7.45 -6.02
C ALA A 51 -10.27 -6.93 -7.23
N ASP A 52 -10.59 -5.74 -7.73
CA ASP A 52 -9.86 -5.09 -8.82
C ASP A 52 -8.40 -4.82 -8.45
N PHE A 53 -8.15 -4.31 -7.24
CA PHE A 53 -6.80 -4.11 -6.74
C PHE A 53 -6.03 -5.44 -6.68
N MET A 54 -6.63 -6.51 -6.17
CA MET A 54 -6.00 -7.83 -6.07
C MET A 54 -5.69 -8.40 -7.46
N ASN A 55 -6.61 -8.28 -8.42
CA ASN A 55 -6.40 -8.72 -9.80
C ASN A 55 -5.28 -7.93 -10.47
N ARG A 56 -5.24 -6.61 -10.32
CA ARG A 56 -4.14 -5.77 -10.82
C ARG A 56 -2.81 -6.16 -10.17
N ARG A 57 -2.78 -6.36 -8.87
CA ARG A 57 -1.57 -6.76 -8.15
C ARG A 57 -0.95 -8.05 -8.70
N LEU A 58 -1.76 -9.02 -9.12
CA LEU A 58 -1.28 -10.27 -9.71
C LEU A 58 -0.60 -10.08 -11.07
N GLN A 59 -0.85 -8.96 -11.76
CA GLN A 59 -0.26 -8.65 -13.06
C GLN A 59 1.01 -7.80 -12.95
N VAL A 60 1.39 -7.40 -11.73
CA VAL A 60 2.64 -6.67 -11.51
C VAL A 60 3.82 -7.61 -11.68
N THR A 61 4.71 -7.26 -12.59
CA THR A 61 6.05 -7.87 -12.68
C THR A 61 7.06 -6.94 -12.03
N TRP A 62 7.96 -7.49 -11.22
CA TRP A 62 9.01 -6.68 -10.62
C TRP A 62 10.30 -7.49 -10.46
N SER A 63 11.41 -6.77 -10.47
CA SER A 63 12.74 -7.34 -10.28
C SER A 63 13.60 -6.40 -9.45
N GLN A 64 14.66 -6.96 -8.87
CA GLN A 64 15.73 -6.20 -8.23
C GLN A 64 17.09 -6.66 -8.77
N SER A 65 18.00 -5.72 -8.93
CA SER A 65 19.37 -6.00 -9.34
C SER A 65 20.33 -5.10 -8.56
N LEU A 66 21.55 -5.58 -8.30
CA LEU A 66 22.61 -4.76 -7.74
C LEU A 66 23.30 -4.01 -8.88
N ASP A 67 23.39 -2.69 -8.76
CA ASP A 67 24.24 -1.89 -9.62
C ASP A 67 25.69 -1.96 -9.09
N ALA A 68 26.55 -2.67 -9.81
CA ALA A 68 27.94 -2.89 -9.39
C ALA A 68 28.77 -1.60 -9.35
N ALA A 69 28.38 -0.56 -10.10
CA ALA A 69 29.12 0.71 -10.12
C ALA A 69 28.82 1.57 -8.90
N THR A 70 27.60 1.53 -8.39
CA THR A 70 27.15 2.37 -7.26
C THR A 70 26.96 1.58 -5.97
N GLY A 71 26.92 0.26 -6.02
CA GLY A 71 26.57 -0.62 -4.90
C GLY A 71 25.10 -0.52 -4.45
N GLN A 72 24.28 0.21 -5.19
CA GLN A 72 22.85 0.38 -4.88
C GLN A 72 22.00 -0.73 -5.50
N THR A 73 20.89 -1.04 -4.84
CA THR A 73 19.88 -1.94 -5.39
C THR A 73 18.91 -1.18 -6.26
N VAL A 74 18.78 -1.56 -7.51
CA VAL A 74 17.81 -1.03 -8.48
C VAL A 74 16.58 -1.92 -8.46
N PHE A 75 15.41 -1.32 -8.29
CA PHE A 75 14.11 -1.95 -8.37
C PHE A 75 13.40 -1.50 -9.64
N THR A 76 12.92 -2.45 -10.42
CA THR A 76 12.10 -2.18 -11.60
C THR A 76 10.78 -2.89 -11.47
N ALA A 77 9.68 -2.17 -11.66
CA ALA A 77 8.34 -2.71 -11.65
C ALA A 77 7.58 -2.28 -12.91
N SER A 78 6.71 -3.15 -13.39
CA SER A 78 5.83 -2.85 -14.52
C SER A 78 4.46 -3.53 -14.38
N HIS A 79 3.46 -2.94 -15.04
CA HIS A 79 2.10 -3.43 -15.11
C HIS A 79 1.50 -3.06 -16.47
N PRO A 80 0.70 -3.94 -17.13
CA PRO A 80 0.14 -3.66 -18.45
C PRO A 80 -0.75 -2.40 -18.52
N GLN A 81 -1.40 -2.04 -17.41
CA GLN A 81 -2.33 -0.91 -17.36
C GLN A 81 -1.86 0.20 -16.41
N SER A 82 -1.69 -0.09 -15.11
CA SER A 82 -1.33 0.91 -14.12
C SER A 82 -0.77 0.30 -12.84
N LEU A 83 0.31 0.91 -12.32
CA LEU A 83 0.89 0.61 -11.01
C LEU A 83 0.22 1.39 -9.87
N GLN A 84 -0.84 2.14 -10.14
CA GLN A 84 -1.51 2.95 -9.11
C GLN A 84 -1.85 2.14 -7.86
N GLU A 85 -1.59 2.72 -6.69
CA GLU A 85 -1.80 2.10 -5.37
C GLU A 85 -0.87 0.91 -5.05
N MET A 86 0.04 0.53 -5.95
CA MET A 86 1.05 -0.49 -5.62
C MET A 86 2.10 0.09 -4.68
N VAL A 87 2.47 -0.69 -3.67
CA VAL A 87 3.41 -0.24 -2.63
C VAL A 87 4.52 -1.26 -2.46
N TRP A 88 5.76 -0.78 -2.49
CA TRP A 88 6.94 -1.56 -2.13
C TRP A 88 7.40 -1.15 -0.74
N ARG A 89 7.62 -2.12 0.12
CA ARG A 89 8.10 -1.94 1.49
C ARG A 89 9.55 -2.36 1.57
N LEU A 90 10.44 -1.41 1.86
CA LEU A 90 11.86 -1.66 2.00
C LEU A 90 12.27 -1.55 3.47
N PRO A 91 12.79 -2.62 4.09
CA PRO A 91 13.24 -2.56 5.48
C PRO A 91 14.37 -1.55 5.66
N LYS A 92 14.23 -0.59 6.57
CA LYS A 92 15.26 0.41 6.90
C LYS A 92 16.53 -0.23 7.49
N SER A 93 16.39 -1.43 8.08
CA SER A 93 17.54 -2.22 8.54
C SER A 93 18.45 -2.69 7.42
N ARG A 94 17.93 -2.82 6.19
CA ARG A 94 18.69 -3.22 5.00
C ARG A 94 18.99 -2.02 4.09
N PHE A 95 18.10 -1.07 4.02
CA PHE A 95 18.15 0.11 3.17
C PHE A 95 18.13 1.35 4.07
N ALA A 96 19.31 1.78 4.52
CA ALA A 96 19.43 2.86 5.50
C ALA A 96 19.01 4.24 4.95
N GLN A 97 19.13 4.44 3.64
CA GLN A 97 18.76 5.69 2.97
C GLN A 97 17.41 5.59 2.31
N ALA A 98 16.74 6.74 2.20
CA ALA A 98 15.46 6.82 1.49
C ALA A 98 15.62 6.44 0.01
N PRO A 99 14.70 5.62 -0.55
CA PRO A 99 14.72 5.32 -1.97
C PRO A 99 14.61 6.58 -2.84
N VAL A 100 15.30 6.56 -3.98
CA VAL A 100 15.25 7.62 -4.99
C VAL A 100 14.51 7.12 -6.21
N ILE A 101 13.48 7.85 -6.63
CA ILE A 101 12.71 7.53 -7.84
C ILE A 101 13.50 7.98 -9.07
N GLU A 102 13.83 7.06 -9.97
CA GLU A 102 14.55 7.34 -11.22
C GLU A 102 13.60 7.54 -12.40
N SER A 103 12.54 6.75 -12.45
CA SER A 103 11.57 6.79 -13.53
C SER A 103 10.20 6.35 -13.06
N GLY A 104 9.16 6.95 -13.62
CA GLY A 104 7.78 6.72 -13.22
C GLY A 104 7.29 7.74 -12.19
N SER A 105 6.09 7.54 -11.68
CA SER A 105 5.44 8.42 -10.70
C SER A 105 5.23 7.66 -9.39
N ALA A 106 5.91 8.07 -8.34
CA ALA A 106 5.77 7.50 -7.01
C ALA A 106 6.14 8.51 -5.93
N THR A 107 5.63 8.31 -4.72
CA THR A 107 6.04 9.01 -3.51
C THR A 107 6.80 8.06 -2.60
N VAL A 108 7.73 8.60 -1.82
CA VAL A 108 8.46 7.86 -0.80
C VAL A 108 8.01 8.35 0.57
N ASP A 109 7.46 7.44 1.37
CA ASP A 109 7.04 7.72 2.75
C ASP A 109 7.98 7.00 3.73
N GLY A 110 8.58 7.74 4.62
CA GLY A 110 9.48 7.26 5.68
C GLY A 110 8.91 7.37 7.09
N THR A 111 7.62 7.61 7.26
CA THR A 111 6.97 7.79 8.58
C THR A 111 6.94 6.51 9.40
N ASP A 112 6.89 5.33 8.77
CA ASP A 112 7.06 4.05 9.47
C ASP A 112 8.51 3.91 9.97
N ALA A 113 8.68 3.60 11.26
CA ALA A 113 10.01 3.46 11.86
C ALA A 113 10.86 2.33 11.24
N ARG A 114 10.23 1.30 10.66
CA ARG A 114 10.87 0.08 10.18
C ARG A 114 11.04 0.01 8.66
N PHE A 115 10.23 0.75 7.90
CA PHE A 115 10.16 0.63 6.45
C PHE A 115 10.13 1.98 5.74
N TRP A 116 10.74 2.02 4.56
CA TRP A 116 10.41 2.96 3.52
C TRP A 116 9.24 2.40 2.72
N LEU A 117 8.27 3.24 2.39
CA LEU A 117 7.15 2.88 1.53
C LEU A 117 7.30 3.65 0.21
N VAL A 118 7.49 2.93 -0.87
CA VAL A 118 7.45 3.50 -2.22
C VAL A 118 6.07 3.26 -2.79
N VAL A 119 5.27 4.33 -2.90
CA VAL A 119 3.86 4.29 -3.30
C VAL A 119 3.72 4.79 -4.72
N ALA A 120 3.40 3.90 -5.66
CA ALA A 120 3.18 4.29 -7.05
C ALA A 120 1.90 5.13 -7.21
N GLN A 121 2.02 6.23 -7.95
CA GLN A 121 0.94 7.20 -8.21
C GLN A 121 0.33 7.04 -9.61
N GLY A 122 0.61 5.94 -10.30
CA GLY A 122 0.13 5.64 -11.64
C GLY A 122 1.26 5.17 -12.57
N GLY A 123 0.97 5.23 -13.89
CA GLY A 123 1.91 4.77 -14.91
C GLY A 123 2.02 3.26 -14.99
N THR A 124 2.72 2.78 -16.04
CA THR A 124 2.90 1.35 -16.30
C THR A 124 4.27 0.84 -15.91
N ARG A 125 5.19 1.75 -15.56
CA ARG A 125 6.57 1.42 -15.16
C ARG A 125 7.04 2.33 -14.04
N LEU A 126 7.80 1.75 -13.12
CA LEU A 126 8.47 2.44 -12.03
C LEU A 126 9.88 1.88 -11.87
N VAL A 127 10.86 2.77 -11.74
CA VAL A 127 12.24 2.42 -11.39
C VAL A 127 12.68 3.28 -10.22
N PHE A 128 13.24 2.66 -9.20
CA PHE A 128 13.81 3.37 -8.06
C PHE A 128 15.03 2.63 -7.51
N ARG A 129 15.88 3.37 -6.78
CA ARG A 129 17.12 2.86 -6.14
C ARG A 129 17.06 3.01 -4.62
N SER A 130 17.78 2.12 -3.95
CA SER A 130 18.04 2.20 -2.52
C SER A 130 19.35 1.51 -2.13
#